data_91d4b7129b990e76927f6bca9e30545a
#
_entry.id   91d4b7129b990e76927f6bca9e30545a
#
_cell.length_a   1.000
_cell.length_b   1.000
_cell.length_c   1.000
_cell.angle_alpha   90.00
_cell.angle_beta   90.00
_cell.angle_gamma   90.00
#
_symmetry.space_group_name_H-M   'P 1'
#
loop_
_entity.id
_entity.type
_entity.pdbx_description
1 polymer ?
#
loop_
_entity_poly.entity_id
_entity_poly.type
_entity_poly.pdbx_seq_one_letter_code
_entity_poly.pdbx_strand_id
1 'polypeptide(L)'
;MKAIVYTTNAGSTEQYAKLLAQKTGLPVYSLAEAKRTLSSGTEIVYLGWIMASTVKGYANAAKRYRICAVCAVGMGQTGTQVDVVRKKNAIPQQIPLFTLQGNFDVEKLHGVYRFMMQMMVKFAGKGLSEKTDRTPEEDDMLDMMLHGGNRVCIENLQAVLDWYKNC
;
A
#
# COMPACT_ATOMS: atom_id res chain seq x y z
N MET A 1 9.48 13.48 12.02
CA MET A 1 8.17 13.13 11.43
C MET A 1 7.05 13.56 12.36
N LYS A 2 5.93 14.07 11.80
CA LYS A 2 4.85 14.65 12.62
C LYS A 2 3.50 13.96 12.44
N ALA A 3 3.32 13.18 11.38
CA ALA A 3 2.06 12.48 11.12
C ALA A 3 2.22 11.31 10.14
N ILE A 4 1.24 10.43 10.17
CA ILE A 4 0.98 9.39 9.18
C ILE A 4 -0.17 9.89 8.31
N VAL A 5 0.02 9.87 6.98
CA VAL A 5 -1.02 10.28 6.02
C VAL A 5 -1.28 9.14 5.04
N TYR A 6 -2.54 8.81 4.80
CA TYR A 6 -2.89 7.69 3.95
C TYR A 6 -3.96 7.97 2.91
N THR A 7 -3.98 7.15 1.86
CA THR A 7 -5.13 6.93 0.99
C THR A 7 -5.46 5.44 0.95
N THR A 8 -6.73 5.11 0.99
CA THR A 8 -7.20 3.72 0.94
C THR A 8 -8.35 3.57 -0.05
N ASN A 9 -8.58 2.36 -0.52
CA ASN A 9 -9.75 1.99 -1.32
C ASN A 9 -10.54 0.85 -0.65
N ALA A 10 -9.87 -0.27 -0.34
CA ALA A 10 -10.48 -1.44 0.30
C ALA A 10 -10.22 -1.54 1.81
N GLY A 11 -9.65 -0.50 2.42
CA GLY A 11 -9.42 -0.41 3.87
C GLY A 11 -8.06 -0.91 4.38
N SER A 12 -7.30 -1.71 3.62
CA SER A 12 -6.01 -2.26 4.08
C SER A 12 -4.99 -1.18 4.46
N THR A 13 -4.87 -0.15 3.63
CA THR A 13 -3.93 0.94 3.88
C THR A 13 -4.27 1.70 5.16
N GLU A 14 -5.56 1.90 5.43
CA GLU A 14 -6.03 2.52 6.67
C GLU A 14 -5.70 1.65 7.88
N GLN A 15 -5.90 0.32 7.78
CA GLN A 15 -5.53 -0.61 8.85
C GLN A 15 -4.04 -0.53 9.18
N TYR A 16 -3.15 -0.55 8.17
CA TYR A 16 -1.71 -0.36 8.37
C TYR A 16 -1.38 1.00 8.98
N ALA A 17 -2.03 2.07 8.52
CA ALA A 17 -1.81 3.41 9.09
C ALA A 17 -2.17 3.46 10.57
N LYS A 18 -3.28 2.82 10.97
CA LYS A 18 -3.69 2.71 12.38
C LYS A 18 -2.73 1.84 13.21
N LEU A 19 -2.29 0.70 12.68
CA LEU A 19 -1.29 -0.15 13.34
C LEU A 19 0.04 0.59 13.55
N LEU A 20 0.50 1.31 12.52
CA LEU A 20 1.72 2.12 12.62
C LEU A 20 1.56 3.25 13.64
N ALA A 21 0.40 3.92 13.68
CA ALA A 21 0.10 4.96 14.67
C ALA A 21 0.15 4.42 16.10
N GLN A 22 -0.41 3.24 16.35
CA GLN A 22 -0.36 2.58 17.66
C GLN A 22 1.08 2.31 18.14
N LYS A 23 1.99 2.01 17.21
CA LYS A 23 3.40 1.69 17.53
C LYS A 23 4.30 2.92 17.62
N THR A 24 3.94 4.01 16.94
CA THR A 24 4.78 5.22 16.86
C THR A 24 4.25 6.38 17.69
N GLY A 25 2.97 6.35 18.08
CA GLY A 25 2.30 7.48 18.75
C GLY A 25 1.98 8.65 17.80
N LEU A 26 2.26 8.51 16.49
CA LEU A 26 2.00 9.58 15.53
C LEU A 26 0.49 9.69 15.23
N PRO A 27 -0.03 10.90 15.06
CA PRO A 27 -1.41 11.10 14.61
C PRO A 27 -1.56 10.58 13.14
N VAL A 28 -2.74 10.05 12.85
CA VAL A 28 -3.07 9.48 11.54
C VAL A 28 -4.21 10.24 10.88
N TYR A 29 -4.04 10.55 9.59
CA TYR A 29 -5.01 11.28 8.79
C TYR A 29 -5.17 10.65 7.41
N SER A 30 -6.39 10.63 6.88
CA SER A 30 -6.56 10.48 5.45
C SER A 30 -5.93 11.68 4.72
N LEU A 31 -5.57 11.53 3.45
CA LEU A 31 -5.00 12.64 2.66
C LEU A 31 -5.97 13.84 2.58
N ALA A 32 -7.28 13.59 2.60
CA ALA A 32 -8.29 14.64 2.60
C ALA A 32 -8.31 15.42 3.93
N GLU A 33 -8.24 14.73 5.06
CA GLU A 33 -8.16 15.35 6.40
C GLU A 33 -6.84 16.07 6.59
N ALA A 34 -5.72 15.45 6.20
CA ALA A 34 -4.39 16.04 6.28
C ALA A 34 -4.32 17.41 5.58
N LYS A 35 -4.97 17.55 4.41
CA LYS A 35 -5.02 18.83 3.68
C LYS A 35 -5.65 19.96 4.46
N ARG A 36 -6.58 19.64 5.38
CA ARG A 36 -7.28 20.62 6.24
C ARG A 36 -6.58 20.85 7.57
N THR A 37 -5.85 19.85 8.06
CA THR A 37 -5.30 19.84 9.42
C THR A 37 -3.80 20.17 9.46
N LEU A 38 -3.03 19.72 8.44
CA LEU A 38 -1.59 19.87 8.44
C LEU A 38 -1.14 20.98 7.49
N SER A 39 -0.15 21.75 7.97
CA SER A 39 0.50 22.77 7.15
C SER A 39 1.29 22.15 6.00
N SER A 40 1.45 22.91 4.89
CA SER A 40 2.35 22.54 3.82
C SER A 40 3.78 22.38 4.34
N GLY A 41 4.53 21.43 3.79
CA GLY A 41 5.90 21.12 4.24
C GLY A 41 5.99 20.24 5.49
N THR A 42 4.86 19.88 6.12
CA THR A 42 4.87 18.95 7.27
C THR A 42 5.55 17.63 6.88
N GLU A 43 6.43 17.15 7.75
CA GLU A 43 7.09 15.83 7.60
C GLU A 43 6.13 14.69 7.91
N ILE A 44 5.94 13.80 6.96
CA ILE A 44 4.98 12.70 7.09
C ILE A 44 5.56 11.35 6.64
N VAL A 45 5.02 10.27 7.19
CA VAL A 45 5.05 8.94 6.57
C VAL A 45 3.79 8.81 5.72
N TYR A 46 3.98 8.49 4.44
CA TYR A 46 2.86 8.35 3.51
C TYR A 46 2.53 6.89 3.24
N LEU A 47 1.27 6.50 3.39
CA LEU A 47 0.77 5.19 3.03
C LEU A 47 -0.23 5.31 1.87
N GLY A 48 -0.01 4.56 0.78
CA GLY A 48 -0.92 4.55 -0.37
C GLY A 48 -1.15 3.14 -0.91
N TRP A 49 -2.38 2.87 -1.36
CA TRP A 49 -2.65 1.62 -2.03
C TRP A 49 -2.10 1.62 -3.46
N ILE A 50 -1.71 0.42 -3.94
CA ILE A 50 -1.12 0.24 -5.27
C ILE A 50 -2.20 -0.15 -6.28
N MET A 51 -2.15 0.49 -7.44
CA MET A 51 -2.87 0.06 -8.62
C MET A 51 -1.97 0.17 -9.85
N ALA A 52 -1.75 -0.91 -10.56
CA ALA A 52 -0.83 -0.99 -11.69
C ALA A 52 0.54 -0.35 -11.37
N SER A 53 1.13 -0.74 -10.26
CA SER A 53 2.38 -0.23 -9.67
C SER A 53 2.36 1.25 -9.28
N THR A 54 1.23 1.95 -9.42
CA THR A 54 1.08 3.35 -9.01
C THR A 54 0.58 3.44 -7.57
N VAL A 55 1.31 4.15 -6.71
CA VAL A 55 0.91 4.46 -5.33
C VAL A 55 -0.08 5.61 -5.36
N LYS A 56 -1.33 5.32 -5.10
CA LYS A 56 -2.41 6.32 -5.19
C LYS A 56 -2.24 7.40 -4.15
N GLY A 57 -2.42 8.65 -4.60
CA GLY A 57 -2.29 9.84 -3.76
C GLY A 57 -0.86 10.33 -3.50
N TYR A 58 0.18 9.52 -3.76
CA TYR A 58 1.58 9.87 -3.50
C TYR A 58 1.99 11.19 -4.17
N ALA A 59 1.74 11.35 -5.46
CA ALA A 59 2.12 12.57 -6.18
C ALA A 59 1.46 13.84 -5.60
N ASN A 60 0.23 13.73 -5.10
CA ASN A 60 -0.46 14.84 -4.45
C ASN A 60 0.09 15.12 -3.04
N ALA A 61 0.44 14.07 -2.31
CA ALA A 61 1.07 14.20 -1.00
C ALA A 61 2.47 14.82 -1.12
N ALA A 62 3.29 14.36 -2.06
CA ALA A 62 4.65 14.84 -2.30
C ALA A 62 4.73 16.31 -2.74
N LYS A 63 3.69 16.82 -3.40
CA LYS A 63 3.60 18.26 -3.74
C LYS A 63 3.35 19.16 -2.53
N ARG A 64 2.79 18.62 -1.46
CA ARG A 64 2.35 19.41 -0.30
C ARG A 64 3.18 19.15 0.96
N TYR A 65 3.68 17.93 1.14
CA TYR A 65 4.35 17.48 2.34
C TYR A 65 5.76 17.02 2.07
N ARG A 66 6.59 17.02 3.11
CA ARG A 66 7.90 16.38 3.10
C ARG A 66 7.72 14.90 3.44
N ILE A 67 7.87 14.06 2.44
CA ILE A 67 7.73 12.61 2.62
C ILE A 67 9.01 12.04 3.23
N CYS A 68 8.92 11.48 4.43
CA CYS A 68 10.04 10.83 5.11
C CYS A 68 10.18 9.36 4.72
N ALA A 69 9.06 8.67 4.51
CA ALA A 69 9.00 7.31 3.98
C ALA A 69 7.67 7.07 3.27
N VAL A 70 7.66 6.07 2.37
CA VAL A 70 6.47 5.62 1.65
C VAL A 70 6.21 4.15 1.97
N CYS A 71 4.97 3.83 2.37
CA CYS A 71 4.48 2.46 2.46
C CYS A 71 3.44 2.24 1.35
N ALA A 72 3.74 1.36 0.43
CA ALA A 72 2.92 1.05 -0.72
C ALA A 72 2.18 -0.28 -0.47
N VAL A 73 0.86 -0.24 -0.33
CA VAL A 73 0.04 -1.40 0.05
C VAL A 73 -0.60 -2.00 -1.20
N GLY A 74 -0.30 -3.26 -1.47
CA GLY A 74 -0.77 -3.98 -2.66
C GLY A 74 -1.09 -5.44 -2.40
N MET A 75 -1.31 -6.20 -3.47
CA MET A 75 -1.59 -7.64 -3.39
C MET A 75 -0.32 -8.49 -3.29
N GLY A 76 0.82 -7.96 -3.77
CA GLY A 76 2.09 -8.68 -3.72
C GLY A 76 2.59 -8.85 -2.29
N GLN A 77 3.43 -9.87 -2.09
CA GLN A 77 4.05 -10.13 -0.79
C GLN A 77 4.85 -8.91 -0.31
N THR A 78 4.89 -8.74 1.02
CA THR A 78 5.65 -7.68 1.67
C THR A 78 7.13 -7.73 1.27
N GLY A 79 7.70 -6.58 0.91
CA GLY A 79 9.09 -6.46 0.49
C GLY A 79 9.35 -6.72 -1.01
N THR A 80 8.34 -7.18 -1.77
CA THR A 80 8.48 -7.42 -3.21
C THR A 80 8.15 -6.18 -4.06
N GLN A 81 8.57 -6.18 -5.34
CA GLN A 81 8.23 -5.13 -6.34
C GLN A 81 8.69 -3.69 -5.99
N VAL A 82 9.58 -3.51 -5.03
CA VAL A 82 10.04 -2.19 -4.56
C VAL A 82 10.57 -1.33 -5.71
N ASP A 83 11.44 -1.89 -6.56
CA ASP A 83 12.06 -1.15 -7.66
C ASP A 83 11.06 -0.72 -8.74
N VAL A 84 10.11 -1.61 -9.06
CA VAL A 84 9.04 -1.32 -10.03
C VAL A 84 8.15 -0.19 -9.52
N VAL A 85 7.73 -0.25 -8.25
CA VAL A 85 6.91 0.77 -7.60
C VAL A 85 7.68 2.09 -7.51
N ARG A 86 8.95 2.06 -7.11
CA ARG A 86 9.81 3.25 -7.04
C ARG A 86 9.91 3.96 -8.38
N LYS A 87 10.28 3.22 -9.42
CA LYS A 87 10.43 3.75 -10.79
C LYS A 87 9.12 4.32 -11.31
N LYS A 88 8.01 3.59 -11.14
CA LYS A 88 6.69 4.01 -11.64
C LYS A 88 6.18 5.31 -11.02
N ASN A 89 6.53 5.57 -9.77
CA ASN A 89 6.08 6.74 -9.03
C ASN A 89 7.14 7.85 -8.90
N ALA A 90 8.30 7.68 -9.54
CA ALA A 90 9.45 8.58 -9.43
C ALA A 90 9.81 8.90 -7.96
N ILE A 91 9.75 7.88 -7.07
CA ILE A 91 10.10 8.05 -5.66
C ILE A 91 11.62 8.17 -5.56
N PRO A 92 12.16 9.28 -5.02
CA PRO A 92 13.60 9.49 -4.87
C PRO A 92 14.27 8.38 -4.08
N GLN A 93 15.54 8.04 -4.43
CA GLN A 93 16.27 6.94 -3.78
C GLN A 93 16.49 7.16 -2.27
N GLN A 94 16.64 8.41 -1.86
CA GLN A 94 16.81 8.79 -0.45
C GLN A 94 15.54 8.62 0.39
N ILE A 95 14.37 8.45 -0.23
CA ILE A 95 13.11 8.19 0.50
C ILE A 95 12.94 6.67 0.64
N PRO A 96 12.95 6.12 1.86
CA PRO A 96 12.63 4.72 2.11
C PRO A 96 11.26 4.36 1.53
N LEU A 97 11.22 3.23 0.82
CA LEU A 97 10.00 2.68 0.24
C LEU A 97 9.83 1.24 0.72
N PHE A 98 8.70 0.99 1.33
CA PHE A 98 8.26 -0.31 1.81
C PHE A 98 7.01 -0.75 1.04
N THR A 99 6.99 -1.96 0.54
CA THR A 99 5.79 -2.59 -0.02
C THR A 99 5.20 -3.52 1.02
N LEU A 100 3.89 -3.46 1.20
CA LEU A 100 3.16 -4.21 2.23
C LEU A 100 2.03 -4.99 1.58
N GLN A 101 1.90 -6.25 1.96
CA GLN A 101 0.79 -7.07 1.48
C GLN A 101 -0.51 -6.66 2.19
N GLY A 102 -1.53 -6.35 1.41
CA GLY A 102 -2.83 -5.90 1.88
C GLY A 102 -3.92 -6.94 1.72
N ASN A 103 -5.15 -6.48 1.75
CA ASN A 103 -6.33 -7.28 1.46
C ASN A 103 -6.59 -7.34 -0.04
N PHE A 104 -7.18 -8.40 -0.48
CA PHE A 104 -7.86 -8.47 -1.75
C PHE A 104 -9.33 -8.83 -1.51
N ASP A 105 -10.20 -7.88 -1.76
CA ASP A 105 -11.65 -8.07 -1.63
C ASP A 105 -12.33 -7.22 -2.71
N VAL A 106 -12.70 -7.89 -3.80
CA VAL A 106 -13.32 -7.23 -4.96
C VAL A 106 -14.67 -6.64 -4.61
N GLU A 107 -15.37 -7.22 -3.61
CA GLU A 107 -16.68 -6.75 -3.18
C GLU A 107 -16.63 -5.42 -2.45
N LYS A 108 -15.52 -5.15 -1.76
CA LYS A 108 -15.26 -3.86 -1.08
C LYS A 108 -14.80 -2.75 -2.01
N LEU A 109 -14.45 -3.08 -3.25
CA LEU A 109 -14.09 -2.08 -4.24
C LEU A 109 -15.35 -1.41 -4.81
N HIS A 110 -15.24 -0.13 -5.16
CA HIS A 110 -16.34 0.65 -5.68
C HIS A 110 -16.11 1.14 -7.11
N GLY A 111 -17.20 1.32 -7.85
CA GLY A 111 -17.21 1.92 -9.17
C GLY A 111 -16.33 1.20 -10.19
N VAL A 112 -15.63 1.97 -11.02
CA VAL A 112 -14.79 1.47 -12.11
C VAL A 112 -13.67 0.53 -11.63
N TYR A 113 -13.18 0.70 -10.41
CA TYR A 113 -12.13 -0.15 -9.84
C TYR A 113 -12.62 -1.57 -9.59
N ARG A 114 -13.87 -1.74 -9.11
CA ARG A 114 -14.49 -3.06 -8.96
C ARG A 114 -14.56 -3.79 -10.29
N PHE A 115 -15.03 -3.11 -11.34
CA PHE A 115 -15.11 -3.69 -12.67
C PHE A 115 -13.73 -4.08 -13.23
N MET A 116 -12.74 -3.19 -13.12
CA MET A 116 -11.37 -3.48 -13.58
C MET A 116 -10.76 -4.66 -12.84
N MET A 117 -10.98 -4.77 -11.53
CA MET A 117 -10.45 -5.89 -10.74
C MET A 117 -11.17 -7.20 -11.05
N GLN A 118 -12.47 -7.18 -11.28
CA GLN A 118 -13.22 -8.37 -11.74
C GLN A 118 -12.68 -8.88 -13.08
N MET A 119 -12.40 -7.98 -14.03
CA MET A 119 -11.79 -8.34 -15.30
C MET A 119 -10.38 -8.90 -15.12
N MET A 120 -9.55 -8.28 -14.25
CA MET A 120 -8.21 -8.76 -13.93
C MET A 120 -8.24 -10.18 -13.33
N VAL A 121 -9.12 -10.42 -12.35
CA VAL A 121 -9.30 -11.75 -11.74
C VAL A 121 -9.70 -12.78 -12.79
N LYS A 122 -10.62 -12.43 -13.68
CA LYS A 122 -11.10 -13.34 -14.75
C LYS A 122 -9.97 -13.73 -15.70
N PHE A 123 -9.13 -12.78 -16.12
CA PHE A 123 -8.05 -13.04 -17.10
C PHE A 123 -6.78 -13.54 -16.44
N ALA A 124 -6.27 -12.87 -15.42
CA ALA A 124 -5.04 -13.26 -14.75
C ALA A 124 -5.20 -14.51 -13.88
N GLY A 125 -6.35 -14.64 -13.20
CA GLY A 125 -6.69 -15.83 -12.43
C GLY A 125 -6.76 -17.08 -13.32
N LYS A 126 -7.33 -16.97 -14.53
CA LYS A 126 -7.33 -18.09 -15.51
C LYS A 126 -5.92 -18.46 -15.94
N GLY A 127 -5.07 -17.47 -16.30
CA GLY A 127 -3.68 -17.73 -16.68
C GLY A 127 -2.87 -18.38 -15.57
N LEU A 128 -3.05 -17.94 -14.32
CA LEU A 128 -2.39 -18.54 -13.15
C LEU A 128 -2.94 -19.93 -12.83
N SER A 129 -4.25 -20.17 -12.96
CA SER A 129 -4.84 -21.49 -12.68
C SER A 129 -4.42 -22.56 -13.70
N GLU A 130 -4.14 -22.17 -14.93
CA GLU A 130 -3.66 -23.06 -16.00
C GLU A 130 -2.15 -23.34 -15.92
N LYS A 131 -1.39 -22.56 -15.14
CA LYS A 131 0.05 -22.74 -14.95
C LYS A 131 0.33 -23.90 -13.98
N THR A 132 1.13 -24.88 -14.37
CA THR A 132 1.43 -26.08 -13.58
C THR A 132 2.64 -25.93 -12.64
N ASP A 133 3.50 -24.94 -12.89
CA ASP A 133 4.78 -24.68 -12.20
C ASP A 133 4.74 -23.33 -11.47
N ARG A 134 3.67 -23.08 -10.74
CA ARG A 134 3.52 -21.84 -9.97
C ARG A 134 4.52 -21.75 -8.82
N THR A 135 5.01 -20.54 -8.59
CA THR A 135 5.76 -20.24 -7.36
C THR A 135 4.82 -20.09 -6.15
N PRO A 136 5.32 -20.20 -4.91
CA PRO A 136 4.52 -19.95 -3.71
C PRO A 136 3.82 -18.58 -3.71
N GLU A 137 4.48 -17.56 -4.27
CA GLU A 137 3.90 -16.21 -4.41
C GLU A 137 2.75 -16.19 -5.43
N GLU A 138 2.86 -16.94 -6.52
CA GLU A 138 1.79 -17.09 -7.51
C GLU A 138 0.61 -17.87 -6.96
N ASP A 139 0.86 -18.88 -6.11
CA ASP A 139 -0.20 -19.63 -5.43
C ASP A 139 -0.94 -18.75 -4.41
N ASP A 140 -0.23 -17.96 -3.59
CA ASP A 140 -0.87 -17.01 -2.66
C ASP A 140 -1.65 -15.93 -3.41
N MET A 141 -1.14 -15.45 -4.53
CA MET A 141 -1.85 -14.48 -5.38
C MET A 141 -3.12 -15.09 -5.98
N LEU A 142 -3.07 -16.33 -6.45
CA LEU A 142 -4.24 -17.03 -6.97
C LEU A 142 -5.27 -17.27 -5.88
N ASP A 143 -4.85 -17.72 -4.70
CA ASP A 143 -5.73 -17.90 -3.54
C ASP A 143 -6.44 -16.59 -3.17
N MET A 144 -5.68 -15.49 -3.08
CA MET A 144 -6.27 -14.17 -2.84
C MET A 144 -7.26 -13.73 -3.93
N MET A 145 -6.98 -14.04 -5.19
CA MET A 145 -7.87 -13.71 -6.31
C MET A 145 -9.18 -14.50 -6.27
N LEU A 146 -9.15 -15.76 -5.86
CA LEU A 146 -10.30 -16.67 -5.86
C LEU A 146 -11.16 -16.54 -4.59
N HIS A 147 -10.51 -16.41 -3.45
CA HIS A 147 -11.18 -16.48 -2.14
C HIS A 147 -11.15 -15.14 -1.40
N GLY A 148 -10.40 -14.16 -1.91
CA GLY A 148 -10.12 -12.95 -1.18
C GLY A 148 -9.20 -13.20 0.01
N GLY A 149 -9.10 -12.25 0.92
CA GLY A 149 -8.37 -12.45 2.16
C GLY A 149 -7.81 -11.18 2.75
N ASN A 150 -7.62 -11.20 4.06
CA ASN A 150 -6.94 -10.15 4.81
C ASN A 150 -5.54 -10.62 5.17
N ARG A 151 -4.52 -10.01 4.55
CA ARG A 151 -3.09 -10.25 4.85
C ARG A 151 -2.48 -9.09 5.67
N VAL A 152 -3.31 -8.16 6.14
CA VAL A 152 -2.83 -7.07 7.02
C VAL A 152 -2.45 -7.65 8.38
N CYS A 153 -1.18 -7.55 8.72
CA CYS A 153 -0.65 -7.97 10.01
C CYS A 153 0.49 -7.05 10.45
N ILE A 154 0.81 -7.06 11.73
CA ILE A 154 1.84 -6.18 12.30
C ILE A 154 3.25 -6.58 11.84
N GLU A 155 3.47 -7.85 11.55
CA GLU A 155 4.73 -8.41 11.09
C GLU A 155 5.16 -7.77 9.77
N ASN A 156 4.22 -7.46 8.90
CA ASN A 156 4.49 -6.76 7.65
C ASN A 156 5.05 -5.36 7.85
N LEU A 157 4.82 -4.74 9.02
CA LEU A 157 5.35 -3.42 9.36
C LEU A 157 6.75 -3.47 9.98
N GLN A 158 7.35 -4.66 10.21
CA GLN A 158 8.61 -4.77 10.94
C GLN A 158 9.71 -3.88 10.36
N ALA A 159 9.94 -3.94 9.05
CA ALA A 159 10.94 -3.11 8.38
C ALA A 159 10.66 -1.59 8.50
N VAL A 160 9.39 -1.19 8.48
CA VAL A 160 8.97 0.21 8.68
C VAL A 160 9.25 0.65 10.11
N LEU A 161 8.94 -0.19 11.10
CA LEU A 161 9.16 0.09 12.52
C LEU A 161 10.64 0.15 12.87
N ASP A 162 11.46 -0.73 12.28
CA ASP A 162 12.90 -0.72 12.48
C ASP A 162 13.55 0.53 11.86
N TRP A 163 13.10 0.90 10.66
CA TRP A 163 13.51 2.18 10.08
C TRP A 163 13.10 3.36 10.97
N TYR A 164 11.87 3.37 11.47
CA TYR A 164 11.35 4.48 12.30
C TYR A 164 12.13 4.66 13.60
N LYS A 165 12.58 3.57 14.24
CA LYS A 165 13.40 3.61 15.46
C LYS A 165 14.79 4.20 15.25
N ASN A 166 15.29 4.16 14.00
CA ASN A 166 16.63 4.62 13.64
C ASN A 166 16.61 6.01 12.98
N CYS A 167 15.49 6.72 13.00
CA CYS A 167 15.32 8.11 12.54
C CYS A 167 15.51 9.13 13.70
#